data_a57d80262ed1664dbad886b6247e9c83
#
_entry.id   a57d80262ed1664dbad886b6247e9c83
#
_cell.length_a   1.000
_cell.length_b   1.000
_cell.length_c   1.000
_cell.angle_alpha   90.00
_cell.angle_beta   90.00
_cell.angle_gamma   90.00
#
_symmetry.space_group_name_H-M   'P 1'
#
loop_
_entity.id
_entity.type
_entity.pdbx_description
1 polymer ?
#
loop_
_entity_poly.entity_id
_entity_poly.type
_entity_poly.pdbx_seq_one_letter_code
_entity_poly.pdbx_strand_id
1 'polypeptide(L)'
;IKKIRKLKEKKYRDIDKKYIIEGAKLIKEAIEEKAEIDTIVVCENCVQTGEIDSKTLYEIAKYNCVYVDEKVFNNITDVQNPQGLLAVVDKNCKEQQIKYDEDAIVILDGIQDPGNLGTILRTVDSVRIITSCSI
;
A
#
# COMPACT_ATOMS: atom_id res chain seq x y z
N ILE A 1 -1.80 -13.48 -10.22
CA ILE A 1 -2.87 -13.68 -9.22
C ILE A 1 -2.41 -14.62 -8.09
N LYS A 2 -1.92 -15.85 -8.35
CA LYS A 2 -1.49 -16.78 -7.27
C LYS A 2 -0.40 -16.18 -6.37
N LYS A 3 0.57 -15.44 -6.92
CA LYS A 3 1.60 -14.74 -6.14
C LYS A 3 0.99 -13.63 -5.27
N ILE A 4 0.09 -12.82 -5.82
CA ILE A 4 -0.58 -11.73 -5.09
C ILE A 4 -1.34 -12.29 -3.89
N ARG A 5 -2.10 -13.39 -4.07
CA ARG A 5 -2.82 -14.03 -2.97
C ARG A 5 -1.91 -14.46 -1.81
N LYS A 6 -0.69 -14.92 -2.09
CA LYS A 6 0.28 -15.30 -1.05
C LYS A 6 0.73 -14.12 -0.19
N LEU A 7 0.74 -12.89 -0.75
CA LEU A 7 1.12 -11.69 -0.01
C LEU A 7 0.17 -11.34 1.14
N LYS A 8 -0.99 -11.99 1.25
CA LYS A 8 -1.85 -11.91 2.45
C LYS A 8 -1.12 -12.42 3.70
N GLU A 9 -0.24 -13.39 3.55
CA GLU A 9 0.55 -13.95 4.64
C GLU A 9 1.86 -13.17 4.85
N LYS A 10 2.18 -12.83 6.11
CA LYS A 10 3.42 -12.09 6.48
C LYS A 10 4.68 -12.76 5.91
N LYS A 11 4.75 -14.10 6.00
CA LYS A 11 5.88 -14.88 5.50
C LYS A 11 6.26 -14.55 4.05
N TYR A 12 5.25 -14.49 3.16
CA TYR A 12 5.50 -14.23 1.74
C TYR A 12 5.79 -12.75 1.48
N ARG A 13 5.20 -11.83 2.26
CA ARG A 13 5.56 -10.40 2.18
C ARG A 13 7.03 -10.16 2.54
N ASP A 14 7.56 -10.94 3.49
CA ASP A 14 8.96 -10.81 3.91
C ASP A 14 9.93 -11.48 2.95
N ILE A 15 9.52 -12.60 2.31
CA ILE A 15 10.32 -13.29 1.29
C ILE A 15 10.36 -12.47 -0.01
N ASP A 16 9.21 -12.08 -0.52
CA ASP A 16 9.08 -11.39 -1.82
C ASP A 16 9.41 -9.89 -1.70
N LYS A 17 9.56 -9.37 -0.47
CA LYS A 17 9.77 -7.93 -0.18
C LYS A 17 8.69 -7.06 -0.83
N LYS A 18 7.45 -7.54 -0.81
CA LYS A 18 6.28 -6.87 -1.41
C LYS A 18 5.11 -6.86 -0.43
N TYR A 19 4.23 -5.89 -0.60
CA TYR A 19 2.98 -5.81 0.14
C TYR A 19 1.85 -5.33 -0.76
N ILE A 20 0.62 -5.48 -0.28
CA ILE A 20 -0.58 -5.08 -0.99
C ILE A 20 -1.13 -3.80 -0.36
N ILE A 21 -1.54 -2.86 -1.21
CA ILE A 21 -2.40 -1.74 -0.84
C ILE A 21 -3.69 -1.83 -1.65
N GLU A 22 -4.81 -1.41 -1.07
CA GLU A 22 -6.11 -1.52 -1.69
C GLU A 22 -6.89 -0.21 -1.60
N GLY A 23 -7.58 0.10 -2.69
CA GLY A 23 -8.41 1.30 -2.85
C GLY A 23 -7.71 2.46 -3.56
N ALA A 24 -8.50 3.24 -4.28
CA ALA A 24 -8.03 4.34 -5.13
C ALA A 24 -7.20 5.38 -4.36
N LYS A 25 -7.60 5.69 -3.13
CA LYS A 25 -6.92 6.69 -2.32
C LYS A 25 -5.48 6.28 -1.97
N LEU A 26 -5.27 5.05 -1.46
CA LEU A 26 -3.94 4.57 -1.10
C LEU A 26 -3.05 4.40 -2.32
N ILE A 27 -3.61 3.95 -3.44
CA ILE A 27 -2.85 3.83 -4.70
C ILE A 27 -2.40 5.21 -5.19
N LYS A 28 -3.28 6.22 -5.10
CA LYS A 28 -2.94 7.59 -5.46
C LYS A 28 -1.82 8.15 -4.56
N GLU A 29 -1.93 7.99 -3.25
CA GLU A 29 -0.88 8.37 -2.30
C GLU A 29 0.46 7.69 -2.63
N ALA A 30 0.44 6.38 -2.92
CA ALA A 30 1.63 5.64 -3.33
C ALA A 30 2.26 6.18 -4.62
N ILE A 31 1.42 6.61 -5.58
CA ILE A 31 1.87 7.23 -6.84
C ILE A 31 2.53 8.60 -6.57
N GLU A 32 1.90 9.42 -5.74
CA GLU A 32 2.39 10.76 -5.36
C GLU A 32 3.73 10.66 -4.63
N GLU A 33 3.88 9.69 -3.72
CA GLU A 33 5.10 9.39 -2.97
C GLU A 33 6.15 8.60 -3.78
N LYS A 34 5.89 8.34 -5.06
CA LYS A 34 6.79 7.61 -5.97
C LYS A 34 7.18 6.21 -5.45
N ALA A 35 6.23 5.53 -4.80
CA ALA A 35 6.42 4.15 -4.38
C ALA A 35 6.67 3.24 -5.60
N GLU A 36 7.48 2.21 -5.41
CA GLU A 36 7.78 1.23 -6.46
C GLU A 36 6.60 0.28 -6.62
N ILE A 37 5.67 0.62 -7.52
CA ILE A 37 4.48 -0.17 -7.81
C ILE A 37 4.83 -1.21 -8.88
N ASP A 38 4.76 -2.49 -8.51
CA ASP A 38 5.03 -3.63 -9.39
C ASP A 38 3.87 -3.92 -10.34
N THR A 39 2.67 -3.98 -9.80
CA THR A 39 1.45 -4.34 -10.55
C THR A 39 0.23 -3.71 -9.90
N ILE A 40 -0.69 -3.22 -10.71
CA ILE A 40 -2.03 -2.80 -10.29
C ILE A 40 -3.05 -3.80 -10.82
N VAL A 41 -3.90 -4.33 -9.95
CA VAL A 41 -5.01 -5.19 -10.33
C VAL A 41 -6.29 -4.38 -10.35
N VAL A 42 -7.01 -4.46 -11.45
CA VAL A 42 -8.23 -3.70 -11.72
C VAL A 42 -9.40 -4.67 -11.90
N CYS A 43 -10.48 -4.47 -11.17
CA CYS A 43 -11.72 -5.21 -11.36
C CYS A 43 -12.47 -4.68 -12.58
N GLU A 44 -12.67 -5.50 -13.61
CA GLU A 44 -13.35 -5.10 -14.84
C GLU A 44 -14.79 -4.64 -14.58
N ASN A 45 -15.51 -5.32 -13.70
CA ASN A 45 -16.88 -4.96 -13.36
C ASN A 45 -16.96 -3.54 -12.75
N CYS A 46 -16.04 -3.18 -11.85
CA CYS A 46 -16.00 -1.85 -11.23
C CYS A 46 -15.66 -0.73 -12.24
N VAL A 47 -14.94 -1.05 -13.31
CA VAL A 47 -14.71 -0.13 -14.42
C VAL A 47 -16.00 0.06 -15.22
N GLN A 48 -16.71 -1.04 -15.53
CA GLN A 48 -17.95 -0.99 -16.32
C GLN A 48 -19.09 -0.29 -15.59
N THR A 49 -19.19 -0.44 -14.26
CA THR A 49 -20.20 0.22 -13.42
C THR A 49 -19.87 1.66 -13.08
N GLY A 50 -18.65 2.13 -13.41
CA GLY A 50 -18.20 3.49 -13.13
C GLY A 50 -17.82 3.74 -11.67
N GLU A 51 -17.63 2.69 -10.87
CA GLU A 51 -17.12 2.77 -9.49
C GLU A 51 -15.67 3.29 -9.45
N ILE A 52 -14.90 2.99 -10.52
CA ILE A 52 -13.57 3.54 -10.73
C ILE A 52 -13.69 4.67 -11.75
N ASP A 53 -13.40 5.89 -11.33
CA ASP A 53 -13.52 7.07 -12.20
C ASP A 53 -12.42 7.11 -13.28
N SER A 54 -12.73 7.80 -14.39
CA SER A 54 -11.85 7.89 -15.56
C SER A 54 -10.51 8.56 -15.26
N LYS A 55 -10.44 9.46 -14.27
CA LYS A 55 -9.21 10.13 -13.88
C LYS A 55 -8.28 9.12 -13.20
N THR A 56 -8.80 8.33 -12.29
CA THR A 56 -8.04 7.24 -11.63
C THR A 56 -7.52 6.23 -12.67
N LEU A 57 -8.36 5.83 -13.63
CA LEU A 57 -7.94 4.94 -14.72
C LEU A 57 -6.80 5.53 -15.55
N TYR A 58 -6.86 6.82 -15.85
CA TYR A 58 -5.80 7.52 -16.58
C TYR A 58 -4.50 7.59 -15.78
N GLU A 59 -4.57 7.86 -14.49
CA GLU A 59 -3.41 7.95 -13.61
C GLU A 59 -2.68 6.60 -13.48
N ILE A 60 -3.41 5.49 -13.40
CA ILE A 60 -2.84 4.15 -13.27
C ILE A 60 -2.40 3.52 -14.60
N ALA A 61 -2.89 4.03 -15.74
CA ALA A 61 -2.61 3.44 -17.07
C ALA A 61 -1.12 3.38 -17.46
N LYS A 62 -0.27 4.18 -16.79
CA LYS A 62 1.19 4.17 -16.98
C LYS A 62 1.90 3.05 -16.23
N TYR A 63 1.17 2.31 -15.37
CA TYR A 63 1.69 1.19 -14.62
C TYR A 63 1.31 -0.15 -15.27
N ASN A 64 1.93 -1.22 -14.80
CA ASN A 64 1.56 -2.57 -15.23
C ASN A 64 0.19 -2.95 -14.65
N CYS A 65 -0.89 -2.77 -15.43
CA CYS A 65 -2.26 -3.05 -15.03
C CYS A 65 -2.69 -4.45 -15.49
N VAL A 66 -3.28 -5.22 -14.58
CA VAL A 66 -3.89 -6.52 -14.85
C VAL A 66 -5.38 -6.42 -14.56
N TYR A 67 -6.19 -6.60 -15.58
CA TYR A 67 -7.65 -6.60 -15.46
C TYR A 67 -8.14 -8.00 -15.13
N VAL A 68 -9.05 -8.10 -14.17
CA VAL A 68 -9.61 -9.38 -13.70
C VAL A 68 -11.10 -9.27 -13.47
N ASP A 69 -11.80 -10.40 -13.57
CA ASP A 69 -13.21 -10.46 -13.19
C ASP A 69 -13.41 -10.30 -11.67
N GLU A 70 -14.63 -10.00 -11.28
CA GLU A 70 -15.01 -9.78 -9.87
C GLU A 70 -14.72 -11.00 -8.97
N LYS A 71 -14.92 -12.20 -9.47
CA LYS A 71 -14.61 -13.43 -8.73
C LYS A 71 -13.15 -13.55 -8.39
N VAL A 72 -12.27 -13.26 -9.35
CA VAL A 72 -10.83 -13.29 -9.16
C VAL A 72 -10.40 -12.18 -8.23
N PHE A 73 -10.97 -10.97 -8.39
CA PHE A 73 -10.67 -9.84 -7.51
C PHE A 73 -11.04 -10.15 -6.05
N ASN A 74 -12.22 -10.68 -5.81
CA ASN A 74 -12.70 -11.05 -4.47
C ASN A 74 -11.85 -12.14 -3.79
N ASN A 75 -11.11 -12.94 -4.55
CA ASN A 75 -10.19 -13.93 -4.00
C ASN A 75 -8.86 -13.34 -3.51
N ILE A 76 -8.52 -12.13 -3.94
CA ILE A 76 -7.24 -11.49 -3.59
C ILE A 76 -7.41 -10.29 -2.65
N THR A 77 -8.61 -9.71 -2.54
CA THR A 77 -8.92 -8.64 -1.56
C THR A 77 -9.08 -9.20 -0.15
N ASP A 78 -8.78 -8.38 0.86
CA ASP A 78 -9.06 -8.63 2.27
C ASP A 78 -10.15 -7.68 2.82
N VAL A 79 -10.62 -6.74 1.99
CA VAL A 79 -11.62 -5.75 2.36
C VAL A 79 -13.03 -6.29 2.13
N GLN A 80 -13.94 -6.04 3.06
CA GLN A 80 -15.35 -6.48 2.96
C GLN A 80 -16.09 -5.83 1.79
N ASN A 81 -15.79 -4.56 1.48
CA ASN A 81 -16.37 -3.81 0.38
C ASN A 81 -15.23 -3.32 -0.55
N PRO A 82 -14.70 -4.17 -1.42
CA PRO A 82 -13.59 -3.83 -2.27
C PRO A 82 -13.97 -2.75 -3.30
N GLN A 83 -13.09 -1.77 -3.50
CA GLN A 83 -13.27 -0.68 -4.47
C GLN A 83 -12.76 -1.03 -5.88
N GLY A 84 -12.48 -2.28 -6.16
CA GLY A 84 -12.04 -2.77 -7.46
C GLY A 84 -10.60 -2.41 -7.87
N LEU A 85 -9.80 -1.84 -6.97
CA LEU A 85 -8.40 -1.49 -7.21
C LEU A 85 -7.49 -2.02 -6.11
N LEU A 86 -6.43 -2.70 -6.50
CA LEU A 86 -5.40 -3.25 -5.62
C LEU A 86 -4.03 -3.05 -6.28
N ALA A 87 -3.03 -2.65 -5.53
CA ALA A 87 -1.65 -2.57 -6.04
C ALA A 87 -0.70 -3.41 -5.20
N VAL A 88 0.26 -4.02 -5.87
CA VAL A 88 1.43 -4.68 -5.29
C VAL A 88 2.57 -3.69 -5.30
N VAL A 89 3.13 -3.42 -4.13
CA VAL A 89 4.19 -2.43 -3.94
C VAL A 89 5.42 -3.11 -3.38
N ASP A 90 6.58 -2.77 -3.90
CA ASP A 90 7.86 -3.24 -3.38
C ASP A 90 8.19 -2.58 -2.04
N LYS A 91 8.62 -3.38 -1.07
CA LYS A 91 9.17 -2.85 0.18
C LYS A 91 10.51 -2.20 -0.11
N ASN A 92 10.54 -0.89 -0.13
CA ASN A 92 11.79 -0.13 -0.24
C ASN A 92 12.52 -0.17 1.10
N CYS A 93 13.14 -1.32 1.39
CA CYS A 93 13.98 -1.49 2.58
C CYS A 93 15.36 -0.84 2.33
N LYS A 94 15.38 0.45 2.01
CA LYS A 94 16.63 1.20 2.21
C LYS A 94 16.84 1.25 3.72
N GLU A 95 17.91 0.62 4.20
CA GLU A 95 18.37 0.83 5.57
C GLU A 95 18.59 2.33 5.74
N GLN A 96 17.60 2.98 6.32
CA GLN A 96 17.76 4.37 6.72
C GLN A 96 18.67 4.34 7.94
N GLN A 97 19.87 4.85 7.79
CA GLN A 97 20.72 5.11 8.95
C GLN A 97 20.04 6.15 9.83
N ILE A 98 19.89 5.84 11.10
CA ILE A 98 19.35 6.78 12.07
C ILE A 98 20.29 7.99 12.11
N LYS A 99 19.77 9.15 11.75
CA LYS A 99 20.50 10.42 11.91
C LYS A 99 20.26 10.91 13.33
N TYR A 100 21.32 10.95 14.12
CA TYR A 100 21.27 11.39 15.51
C TYR A 100 21.45 12.91 15.68
N ASP A 101 21.52 13.63 14.60
CA ASP A 101 21.67 15.10 14.52
C ASP A 101 20.31 15.83 14.42
N GLU A 102 19.22 15.10 14.55
CA GLU A 102 17.86 15.65 14.53
C GLU A 102 17.42 16.12 15.93
N ASP A 103 16.59 17.18 15.97
CA ASP A 103 16.11 17.77 17.22
C ASP A 103 15.24 16.83 18.08
N ALA A 104 14.64 15.83 17.47
CA ALA A 104 13.80 14.85 18.16
C ALA A 104 13.78 13.49 17.43
N ILE A 105 13.79 12.42 18.21
CA ILE A 105 13.65 11.04 17.73
C ILE A 105 12.47 10.41 18.47
N VAL A 106 11.52 9.85 17.72
CA VAL A 106 10.40 9.09 18.29
C VAL A 106 10.71 7.60 18.20
N ILE A 107 10.72 6.94 19.34
CA ILE A 107 10.91 5.50 19.45
C ILE A 107 9.56 4.88 19.84
N LEU A 108 9.10 3.91 19.05
CA LEU A 108 7.86 3.18 19.31
C LEU A 108 8.21 1.75 19.70
N ASP A 109 7.76 1.34 20.88
CA ASP A 109 7.95 0.00 21.39
C ASP A 109 6.61 -0.65 21.75
N GLY A 110 6.41 -1.90 21.33
CA GLY A 110 5.25 -2.70 21.68
C GLY A 110 3.90 -2.19 21.18
N ILE A 111 3.84 -1.40 20.10
CA ILE A 111 2.59 -0.94 19.48
C ILE A 111 1.90 -2.12 18.79
N GLN A 112 0.80 -2.60 19.37
CA GLN A 112 0.06 -3.77 18.88
C GLN A 112 -1.03 -3.40 17.87
N ASP A 113 -1.65 -2.23 18.01
CA ASP A 113 -2.74 -1.78 17.14
C ASP A 113 -2.20 -0.98 15.96
N PRO A 114 -2.40 -1.47 14.70
CA PRO A 114 -1.98 -0.76 13.49
C PRO A 114 -2.65 0.61 13.33
N GLY A 115 -3.86 0.80 13.86
CA GLY A 115 -4.57 2.09 13.84
C GLY A 115 -3.87 3.14 14.71
N ASN A 116 -3.43 2.74 15.90
CA ASN A 116 -2.65 3.59 16.80
C ASN A 116 -1.29 3.93 16.17
N LEU A 117 -0.60 2.94 15.60
CA LEU A 117 0.66 3.16 14.88
C LEU A 117 0.48 4.20 13.76
N GLY A 118 -0.51 4.01 12.91
CA GLY A 118 -0.79 4.95 11.82
C GLY A 118 -1.15 6.37 12.29
N THR A 119 -1.82 6.49 13.43
CA THR A 119 -2.14 7.79 14.03
C THR A 119 -0.88 8.49 14.56
N ILE A 120 -0.03 7.75 15.25
CA ILE A 120 1.24 8.29 15.76
C ILE A 120 2.13 8.73 14.59
N LEU A 121 2.30 7.89 13.55
CA LEU A 121 3.13 8.20 12.40
C LEU A 121 2.63 9.48 11.68
N ARG A 122 1.32 9.62 11.44
CA ARG A 122 0.76 10.85 10.86
C ARG A 122 0.99 12.08 11.71
N THR A 123 0.89 11.96 13.04
CA THR A 123 1.16 13.07 13.96
C THR A 123 2.62 13.48 13.90
N VAL A 124 3.53 12.54 13.94
CA VAL A 124 4.97 12.78 13.86
C VAL A 124 5.36 13.43 12.54
N ASP A 125 4.83 12.95 11.43
CA ASP A 125 5.03 13.52 10.10
C ASP A 125 4.52 14.96 10.02
N SER A 126 3.34 15.25 10.59
CA SER A 126 2.74 16.60 10.60
C SER A 126 3.59 17.66 11.33
N VAL A 127 4.38 17.24 12.29
CA VAL A 127 5.30 18.14 13.04
C VAL A 127 6.74 18.06 12.52
N ARG A 128 6.96 17.40 11.38
CA ARG A 128 8.26 17.24 10.71
C ARG A 128 9.36 16.62 11.57
N ILE A 129 8.99 15.75 12.48
CA ILE A 129 9.96 14.93 13.22
C ILE A 129 10.30 13.73 12.36
N ILE A 130 11.58 13.50 12.11
CA ILE A 130 12.03 12.30 11.38
C ILE A 130 11.91 11.10 12.30
N THR A 131 11.13 10.09 11.84
CA THR A 131 10.87 8.89 12.63
C THR A 131 11.74 7.74 12.15
N SER A 132 12.45 7.11 13.05
CA SER A 132 13.02 5.79 12.86
C SER A 132 12.12 4.77 13.57
N CYS A 133 11.48 3.88 12.82
CA CYS A 133 10.65 2.83 13.40
C CYS A 133 11.41 1.51 13.31
N SER A 134 11.73 0.93 14.45
CA SER A 134 12.17 -0.47 14.55
C SER A 134 11.00 -1.30 15.08
N ILE A 135 10.53 -2.26 14.29
CA ILE A 135 9.50 -3.24 14.66
C ILE A 135 10.17 -4.59 14.79
#